data_6300e439131928d90999e43c108f18cf
#
_entry.id   6300e439131928d90999e43c108f18cf
#
_cell.length_a   1.000
_cell.length_b   1.000
_cell.length_c   1.000
_cell.angle_alpha   90.00
_cell.angle_beta   90.00
_cell.angle_gamma   90.00
#
_symmetry.space_group_name_H-M   'P 1'
#
loop_
_entity.id
_entity.type
_entity.pdbx_description
1 polymer ?
#
loop_
_entity_poly.entity_id
_entity_poly.type
_entity_poly.pdbx_seq_one_letter_code
_entity_poly.pdbx_strand_id
1 'polypeptide(L)'
;MVDPSIRIGGLFSNTGVNAAGECSTMRGAQFAIHQINAAGGVNGRPLELITRNPDSTPALFAMHVESLIREENLRFFFGCYTSAARKAVLPVVERYNALLLYPVYYEGFEYSRNIIYTGATPNHNAVPLGSYMFDHFGSRVLMIGSEYVYPYETNRLMSDLLYERGGSKLGEYYLPLKNARPEDFARLMVKARELKPSFIFSTVVGDTMAHLYQAYADAGFDPAVMPIASVTTSETDIQQMGVHLGTGHISAATYFQSIDTPLNRQCIAQYREMFGQHQVTDRCWEAAYFQVHLLAKAIARAGSTEVEDVLQTMRGLEYDAPQGRVRIDEHNHHTYLYSRIGRANGDGQFDILYESQKALKPDPYAVAPDFNGWSSLTGRRP
;
A
#
# COMPACT_ATOMS: atom_id res chain seq x y z
N MET A 1 5.64 16.60 -37.29
CA MET A 1 5.11 15.29 -36.86
C MET A 1 4.99 15.36 -35.36
N VAL A 2 3.83 15.01 -34.76
CA VAL A 2 3.71 14.91 -33.31
C VAL A 2 4.54 13.70 -32.89
N ASP A 3 5.44 13.89 -31.90
CA ASP A 3 6.26 12.80 -31.37
C ASP A 3 5.34 11.71 -30.79
N PRO A 4 5.61 10.43 -31.05
CA PRO A 4 4.72 9.35 -30.59
C PRO A 4 4.62 9.37 -29.06
N SER A 5 3.44 8.98 -28.54
CA SER A 5 3.19 8.89 -27.09
C SER A 5 4.19 7.95 -26.41
N ILE A 6 4.47 8.21 -25.12
CA ILE A 6 5.20 7.27 -24.26
C ILE A 6 4.17 6.32 -23.70
N ARG A 7 4.21 5.06 -24.14
CA ARG A 7 3.22 4.04 -23.81
C ARG A 7 3.65 3.23 -22.61
N ILE A 8 2.74 3.02 -21.67
CA ILE A 8 2.98 2.38 -20.37
C ILE A 8 1.90 1.33 -20.16
N GLY A 9 2.25 0.14 -19.72
CA GLY A 9 1.31 -0.93 -19.36
C GLY A 9 0.72 -0.70 -17.97
N GLY A 10 -0.61 -0.81 -17.85
CA GLY A 10 -1.33 -0.75 -16.59
C GLY A 10 -1.95 -2.09 -16.23
N LEU A 11 -1.56 -2.66 -15.11
CA LEU A 11 -1.98 -3.96 -14.61
C LEU A 11 -2.87 -3.75 -13.39
N PHE A 12 -4.14 -3.47 -13.61
CA PHE A 12 -5.11 -3.13 -12.57
C PHE A 12 -6.40 -3.93 -12.77
N SER A 13 -6.78 -4.69 -11.75
CA SER A 13 -8.03 -5.44 -11.79
C SER A 13 -9.22 -4.53 -11.46
N ASN A 14 -10.21 -4.54 -12.34
CA ASN A 14 -11.51 -3.92 -12.08
C ASN A 14 -12.58 -4.95 -11.71
N THR A 15 -12.20 -6.21 -11.64
CA THR A 15 -12.96 -7.35 -11.14
C THR A 15 -12.10 -8.20 -10.21
N GLY A 16 -12.71 -9.13 -9.47
CA GLY A 16 -12.02 -9.97 -8.50
C GLY A 16 -11.92 -9.34 -7.10
N VAL A 17 -11.33 -10.07 -6.17
CA VAL A 17 -11.39 -9.81 -4.71
C VAL A 17 -10.72 -8.52 -4.26
N ASN A 18 -9.82 -7.94 -5.06
CA ASN A 18 -9.11 -6.70 -4.72
C ASN A 18 -9.53 -5.53 -5.62
N ALA A 19 -10.64 -5.66 -6.36
CA ALA A 19 -11.04 -4.70 -7.39
C ALA A 19 -11.16 -3.25 -6.85
N ALA A 20 -11.67 -3.04 -5.65
CA ALA A 20 -11.81 -1.71 -5.07
C ALA A 20 -10.46 -1.01 -4.89
N GLY A 21 -9.48 -1.66 -4.26
CA GLY A 21 -8.13 -1.12 -4.06
C GLY A 21 -7.36 -0.98 -5.38
N GLU A 22 -7.50 -1.93 -6.31
CA GLU A 22 -6.85 -1.86 -7.63
C GLU A 22 -7.45 -0.73 -8.49
N CYS A 23 -8.76 -0.49 -8.43
CA CYS A 23 -9.41 0.66 -9.08
C CYS A 23 -8.95 1.99 -8.48
N SER A 24 -8.81 2.09 -7.16
CA SER A 24 -8.25 3.28 -6.51
C SER A 24 -6.83 3.55 -7.02
N THR A 25 -5.98 2.52 -7.02
CA THR A 25 -4.60 2.57 -7.52
C THR A 25 -4.55 3.02 -9.00
N MET A 26 -5.39 2.44 -9.85
CA MET A 26 -5.49 2.81 -11.27
C MET A 26 -5.86 4.29 -11.46
N ARG A 27 -6.84 4.79 -10.68
CA ARG A 27 -7.25 6.19 -10.76
C ARG A 27 -6.15 7.15 -10.34
N GLY A 28 -5.31 6.77 -9.35
CA GLY A 28 -4.11 7.54 -9.00
C GLY A 28 -3.15 7.70 -10.17
N ALA A 29 -2.87 6.62 -10.89
CA ALA A 29 -2.03 6.65 -12.08
C ALA A 29 -2.67 7.46 -13.22
N GLN A 30 -3.96 7.26 -13.49
CA GLN A 30 -4.70 8.00 -14.53
C GLN A 30 -4.73 9.51 -14.23
N PHE A 31 -4.92 9.90 -12.97
CA PHE A 31 -4.92 11.29 -12.56
C PHE A 31 -3.56 11.95 -12.77
N ALA A 32 -2.47 11.29 -12.40
CA ALA A 32 -1.12 11.80 -12.64
C ALA A 32 -0.82 11.95 -14.14
N ILE A 33 -1.20 10.95 -14.96
CA ILE A 33 -1.04 11.01 -16.42
C ILE A 33 -1.82 12.19 -17.00
N HIS A 34 -3.05 12.41 -16.55
CA HIS A 34 -3.86 13.54 -16.96
C HIS A 34 -3.16 14.88 -16.66
N GLN A 35 -2.65 15.06 -15.46
CA GLN A 35 -1.93 16.29 -15.07
C GLN A 35 -0.66 16.50 -15.90
N ILE A 36 0.15 15.45 -16.11
CA ILE A 36 1.38 15.53 -16.91
C ILE A 36 1.05 15.89 -18.36
N ASN A 37 0.04 15.28 -18.95
CA ASN A 37 -0.37 15.55 -20.32
C ASN A 37 -0.93 16.96 -20.48
N ALA A 38 -1.73 17.44 -19.52
CA ALA A 38 -2.23 18.81 -19.51
C ALA A 38 -1.10 19.85 -19.40
N ALA A 39 0.03 19.48 -18.76
CA ALA A 39 1.23 20.31 -18.66
C ALA A 39 2.16 20.21 -19.89
N GLY A 40 1.75 19.52 -20.97
CA GLY A 40 2.50 19.38 -22.22
C GLY A 40 3.26 18.06 -22.37
N GLY A 41 3.03 17.09 -21.50
CA GLY A 41 3.64 15.76 -21.54
C GLY A 41 5.09 15.73 -21.07
N VAL A 42 5.79 14.66 -21.40
CA VAL A 42 7.20 14.45 -21.07
C VAL A 42 8.05 14.79 -22.29
N ASN A 43 8.79 15.88 -22.23
CA ASN A 43 9.56 16.42 -23.37
C ASN A 43 8.68 16.59 -24.64
N GLY A 44 7.44 17.08 -24.46
CA GLY A 44 6.49 17.29 -25.55
C GLY A 44 5.70 16.03 -25.99
N ARG A 45 5.96 14.88 -25.39
CA ARG A 45 5.30 13.61 -25.70
C ARG A 45 4.27 13.27 -24.65
N PRO A 46 3.01 12.96 -25.00
CA PRO A 46 2.00 12.55 -24.04
C PRO A 46 2.29 11.14 -23.48
N LEU A 47 1.89 10.89 -22.24
CA LEU A 47 1.84 9.56 -21.65
C LEU A 47 0.53 8.87 -22.05
N GLU A 48 0.61 7.58 -22.39
CA GLU A 48 -0.54 6.75 -22.74
C GLU A 48 -0.54 5.48 -21.89
N LEU A 49 -1.62 5.22 -21.15
CA LEU A 49 -1.77 4.04 -20.29
C LEU A 49 -2.57 2.96 -21.00
N ILE A 50 -1.95 1.82 -21.29
CA ILE A 50 -2.54 0.65 -21.90
C ILE A 50 -2.90 -0.34 -20.79
N THR A 51 -4.17 -0.38 -20.40
CA THR A 51 -4.61 -1.20 -19.26
C THR A 51 -5.00 -2.63 -19.66
N ARG A 52 -4.78 -3.57 -18.73
CA ARG A 52 -5.32 -4.94 -18.78
C ARG A 52 -5.95 -5.25 -17.42
N ASN A 53 -6.99 -6.07 -17.44
CA ASN A 53 -7.71 -6.54 -16.25
C ASN A 53 -7.29 -7.98 -15.91
N PRO A 54 -6.44 -8.21 -14.89
CA PRO A 54 -6.00 -9.54 -14.49
C PRO A 54 -6.95 -10.26 -13.53
N ASP A 55 -8.13 -9.71 -13.23
CA ASP A 55 -9.14 -10.32 -12.35
C ASP A 55 -8.57 -10.79 -10.99
N SER A 56 -7.71 -9.99 -10.37
CA SER A 56 -6.99 -10.32 -9.13
C SER A 56 -6.33 -11.71 -9.14
N THR A 57 -5.96 -12.22 -10.33
CA THR A 57 -5.38 -13.56 -10.51
C THR A 57 -3.91 -13.48 -10.91
N PRO A 58 -2.97 -13.91 -10.05
CA PRO A 58 -1.51 -13.73 -10.28
C PRO A 58 -1.00 -14.19 -11.64
N ALA A 59 -1.47 -15.34 -12.13
CA ALA A 59 -1.06 -15.85 -13.43
C ALA A 59 -1.48 -14.94 -14.59
N LEU A 60 -2.64 -14.28 -14.50
CA LEU A 60 -3.11 -13.36 -15.53
C LEU A 60 -2.29 -12.06 -15.54
N PHE A 61 -1.79 -11.59 -14.39
CA PHE A 61 -0.84 -10.46 -14.37
C PHE A 61 0.42 -10.78 -15.19
N ALA A 62 1.05 -11.94 -14.97
CA ALA A 62 2.24 -12.35 -15.72
C ALA A 62 1.95 -12.50 -17.22
N MET A 63 0.85 -13.14 -17.58
CA MET A 63 0.42 -13.33 -18.97
C MET A 63 0.21 -11.98 -19.68
N HIS A 64 -0.46 -11.04 -19.04
CA HIS A 64 -0.72 -9.71 -19.62
C HIS A 64 0.56 -8.88 -19.78
N VAL A 65 1.49 -8.94 -18.82
CA VAL A 65 2.81 -8.29 -18.98
C VAL A 65 3.54 -8.86 -20.19
N GLU A 66 3.62 -10.19 -20.31
CA GLU A 66 4.33 -10.82 -21.41
C GLU A 66 3.69 -10.48 -22.77
N SER A 67 2.35 -10.50 -22.87
CA SER A 67 1.61 -10.07 -24.09
C SER A 67 1.92 -8.62 -24.44
N LEU A 68 1.82 -7.68 -23.48
CA LEU A 68 2.10 -6.26 -23.72
C LEU A 68 3.55 -5.98 -24.13
N ILE A 69 4.50 -6.75 -23.60
CA ILE A 69 5.91 -6.66 -24.03
C ILE A 69 6.09 -7.17 -25.47
N ARG A 70 5.51 -8.33 -25.79
CA ARG A 70 5.75 -8.99 -27.08
C ARG A 70 4.96 -8.40 -28.23
N GLU A 71 3.72 -7.99 -27.97
CA GLU A 71 2.78 -7.52 -28.99
C GLU A 71 2.83 -6.00 -29.16
N GLU A 72 3.02 -5.26 -28.06
CA GLU A 72 2.94 -3.81 -28.00
C GLU A 72 4.32 -3.14 -27.77
N ASN A 73 5.37 -3.95 -27.58
CA ASN A 73 6.73 -3.50 -27.26
C ASN A 73 6.84 -2.58 -26.03
N LEU A 74 5.97 -2.76 -25.02
CA LEU A 74 6.03 -1.96 -23.81
C LEU A 74 7.21 -2.38 -22.92
N ARG A 75 7.79 -1.41 -22.20
CA ARG A 75 8.91 -1.63 -21.29
C ARG A 75 8.65 -1.09 -19.88
N PHE A 76 7.67 -0.20 -19.71
CA PHE A 76 7.28 0.37 -18.42
C PHE A 76 5.91 -0.12 -18.02
N PHE A 77 5.75 -0.53 -16.77
CA PHE A 77 4.51 -1.07 -16.24
C PHE A 77 4.18 -0.46 -14.88
N PHE A 78 2.89 -0.19 -14.65
CA PHE A 78 2.34 0.19 -13.34
C PHE A 78 1.37 -0.89 -12.86
N GLY A 79 1.30 -1.11 -11.56
CA GLY A 79 0.28 -1.95 -10.95
C GLY A 79 0.85 -3.18 -10.26
N CYS A 80 0.13 -4.27 -10.37
CA CYS A 80 0.13 -5.39 -9.44
C CYS A 80 -0.35 -4.93 -8.05
N TYR A 81 -1.20 -5.71 -7.41
CA TYR A 81 -1.71 -5.34 -6.08
C TYR A 81 -1.16 -6.28 -5.01
N THR A 82 -1.38 -7.57 -5.13
CA THR A 82 -0.88 -8.53 -4.16
C THR A 82 0.60 -8.89 -4.40
N SER A 83 1.30 -9.28 -3.34
CA SER A 83 2.66 -9.81 -3.44
C SER A 83 2.72 -11.06 -4.34
N ALA A 84 1.66 -11.87 -4.37
CA ALA A 84 1.56 -13.01 -5.27
C ALA A 84 1.53 -12.57 -6.76
N ALA A 85 0.81 -11.50 -7.09
CA ALA A 85 0.78 -10.93 -8.44
C ALA A 85 2.16 -10.37 -8.84
N ARG A 86 2.80 -9.57 -7.94
CA ARG A 86 4.16 -9.06 -8.17
C ARG A 86 5.16 -10.18 -8.40
N LYS A 87 5.16 -11.22 -7.56
CA LYS A 87 6.06 -12.38 -7.68
C LYS A 87 5.83 -13.16 -8.98
N ALA A 88 4.61 -13.22 -9.49
CA ALA A 88 4.33 -13.83 -10.78
C ALA A 88 4.86 -12.98 -11.96
N VAL A 89 4.83 -11.66 -11.86
CA VAL A 89 5.30 -10.72 -12.88
C VAL A 89 6.82 -10.57 -12.87
N LEU A 90 7.47 -10.67 -11.71
CA LEU A 90 8.90 -10.46 -11.53
C LEU A 90 9.77 -11.20 -12.55
N PRO A 91 9.67 -12.52 -12.77
CA PRO A 91 10.51 -13.22 -13.75
C PRO A 91 10.25 -12.78 -15.19
N VAL A 92 9.07 -12.24 -15.49
CA VAL A 92 8.74 -11.72 -16.83
C VAL A 92 9.47 -10.40 -17.07
N VAL A 93 9.36 -9.43 -16.15
CA VAL A 93 10.03 -8.12 -16.29
C VAL A 93 11.56 -8.27 -16.31
N GLU A 94 12.12 -9.21 -15.55
CA GLU A 94 13.56 -9.49 -15.57
C GLU A 94 13.99 -10.10 -16.91
N ARG A 95 13.26 -11.09 -17.42
CA ARG A 95 13.58 -11.75 -18.71
C ARG A 95 13.63 -10.78 -19.87
N TYR A 96 12.71 -9.83 -19.90
CA TYR A 96 12.55 -8.88 -21.01
C TYR A 96 13.20 -7.51 -20.75
N ASN A 97 13.93 -7.37 -19.64
CA ASN A 97 14.47 -6.07 -19.17
C ASN A 97 13.43 -4.94 -19.22
N ALA A 98 12.22 -5.23 -18.73
CA ALA A 98 11.16 -4.26 -18.53
C ALA A 98 11.21 -3.72 -17.09
N LEU A 99 10.54 -2.62 -16.81
CA LEU A 99 10.50 -1.98 -15.49
C LEU A 99 9.07 -1.95 -14.96
N LEU A 100 8.85 -2.55 -13.80
CA LEU A 100 7.62 -2.45 -13.03
C LEU A 100 7.79 -1.40 -11.93
N LEU A 101 6.86 -0.45 -11.83
CA LEU A 101 6.71 0.41 -10.66
C LEU A 101 5.53 -0.14 -9.83
N TYR A 102 5.85 -0.59 -8.62
CA TYR A 102 4.93 -1.31 -7.73
C TYR A 102 4.47 -0.42 -6.57
N PRO A 103 3.18 0.03 -6.56
CA PRO A 103 2.71 1.06 -5.65
C PRO A 103 2.12 0.53 -4.33
N VAL A 104 2.13 -0.76 -4.10
CA VAL A 104 1.46 -1.36 -2.95
C VAL A 104 2.48 -1.73 -1.87
N TYR A 105 2.08 -1.57 -0.61
CA TYR A 105 2.84 -2.07 0.53
C TYR A 105 3.06 -3.58 0.43
N TYR A 106 4.17 -4.07 0.97
CA TYR A 106 4.51 -5.49 0.89
C TYR A 106 5.39 -5.96 2.06
N GLU A 107 5.61 -7.25 2.14
CA GLU A 107 6.30 -7.94 3.24
C GLU A 107 7.80 -7.67 3.35
N GLY A 108 8.41 -7.05 2.35
CA GLY A 108 9.88 -6.96 2.25
C GLY A 108 10.53 -8.21 1.66
N PHE A 109 11.81 -8.41 1.98
CA PHE A 109 12.63 -9.58 1.60
C PHE A 109 12.73 -9.83 0.08
N GLU A 110 12.65 -8.76 -0.72
CA GLU A 110 12.79 -8.82 -2.16
C GLU A 110 13.55 -7.61 -2.69
N TYR A 111 14.37 -7.84 -3.67
CA TYR A 111 15.01 -6.84 -4.49
C TYR A 111 15.06 -7.33 -5.92
N SER A 112 14.70 -6.47 -6.86
CA SER A 112 14.95 -6.65 -8.29
C SER A 112 15.37 -5.33 -8.90
N ARG A 113 16.34 -5.37 -9.82
CA ARG A 113 16.70 -4.18 -10.60
C ARG A 113 15.56 -3.71 -11.52
N ASN A 114 14.63 -4.61 -11.83
CA ASN A 114 13.52 -4.37 -12.74
C ASN A 114 12.22 -3.98 -12.02
N ILE A 115 12.30 -3.71 -10.71
CA ILE A 115 11.17 -3.20 -9.92
C ILE A 115 11.59 -1.95 -9.14
N ILE A 116 10.78 -0.91 -9.25
CA ILE A 116 10.80 0.25 -8.33
C ILE A 116 9.65 0.07 -7.35
N TYR A 117 9.98 -0.01 -6.06
CA TYR A 117 9.00 -0.22 -4.99
C TYR A 117 8.57 1.14 -4.43
N THR A 118 7.41 1.60 -4.85
CA THR A 118 6.86 2.90 -4.40
C THR A 118 5.87 2.75 -3.24
N GLY A 119 5.47 1.51 -2.91
CA GLY A 119 4.70 1.18 -1.71
C GLY A 119 5.57 1.02 -0.46
N ALA A 120 4.90 0.97 0.69
CA ALA A 120 5.54 0.85 2.00
C ALA A 120 6.25 -0.48 2.21
N THR A 121 7.42 -0.45 2.82
CA THR A 121 8.10 -1.58 3.45
C THR A 121 7.64 -1.71 4.92
N PRO A 122 7.90 -2.84 5.60
CA PRO A 122 7.42 -3.09 6.97
C PRO A 122 7.82 -2.02 7.99
N ASN A 123 8.99 -1.39 7.84
CA ASN A 123 9.43 -0.32 8.73
C ASN A 123 8.67 1.01 8.54
N HIS A 124 7.84 1.12 7.49
CA HIS A 124 6.95 2.26 7.30
C HIS A 124 5.56 2.05 7.92
N ASN A 125 5.12 0.83 8.17
CA ASN A 125 3.77 0.52 8.61
C ASN A 125 3.69 -0.50 9.76
N ALA A 126 4.05 -1.76 9.56
CA ALA A 126 3.85 -2.83 10.55
C ALA A 126 4.66 -2.60 11.84
N VAL A 127 5.93 -2.21 11.71
CA VAL A 127 6.81 -1.94 12.87
C VAL A 127 6.31 -0.76 13.71
N PRO A 128 6.03 0.42 13.12
CA PRO A 128 5.45 1.54 13.85
C PRO A 128 4.11 1.21 14.49
N LEU A 129 3.23 0.51 13.76
CA LEU A 129 1.94 0.11 14.30
C LEU A 129 2.09 -0.81 15.52
N GLY A 130 2.95 -1.82 15.44
CA GLY A 130 3.22 -2.73 16.56
C GLY A 130 3.68 -1.96 17.79
N SER A 131 4.68 -1.09 17.64
CA SER A 131 5.19 -0.28 18.76
C SER A 131 4.08 0.59 19.37
N TYR A 132 3.32 1.30 18.53
CA TYR A 132 2.21 2.14 19.02
C TYR A 132 1.16 1.32 19.77
N MET A 133 0.76 0.17 19.23
CA MET A 133 -0.26 -0.67 19.83
C MET A 133 0.20 -1.27 21.17
N PHE A 134 1.45 -1.69 21.27
CA PHE A 134 2.01 -2.22 22.52
C PHE A 134 2.06 -1.17 23.62
N ASP A 135 2.39 0.06 23.28
CA ASP A 135 2.51 1.16 24.24
C ASP A 135 1.12 1.67 24.71
N HIS A 136 0.06 1.56 23.88
CA HIS A 136 -1.24 2.16 24.20
C HIS A 136 -2.34 1.17 24.55
N PHE A 137 -2.28 -0.08 24.07
CA PHE A 137 -3.32 -1.09 24.27
C PHE A 137 -2.79 -2.34 24.99
N GLY A 138 -1.47 -2.59 24.93
CA GLY A 138 -0.83 -3.75 25.54
C GLY A 138 -0.40 -4.80 24.51
N SER A 139 0.23 -5.86 25.01
CA SER A 139 1.03 -6.80 24.22
C SER A 139 0.44 -8.23 24.19
N ARG A 140 -0.87 -8.38 24.29
CA ARG A 140 -1.60 -9.66 24.09
C ARG A 140 -2.32 -9.62 22.76
N VAL A 141 -1.80 -10.31 21.72
CA VAL A 141 -2.22 -10.09 20.34
C VAL A 141 -2.85 -11.34 19.75
N LEU A 142 -4.04 -11.16 19.14
CA LEU A 142 -4.65 -12.12 18.24
C LEU A 142 -4.41 -11.66 16.81
N MET A 143 -3.86 -12.54 15.96
CA MET A 143 -3.52 -12.22 14.57
C MET A 143 -4.50 -12.91 13.61
N ILE A 144 -5.04 -12.15 12.65
CA ILE A 144 -5.95 -12.65 11.62
C ILE A 144 -5.48 -12.11 10.27
N GLY A 145 -5.27 -13.01 9.30
CA GLY A 145 -4.79 -12.65 7.97
C GLY A 145 -5.49 -13.41 6.85
N SER A 146 -5.31 -12.95 5.63
CA SER A 146 -5.65 -13.70 4.42
C SER A 146 -4.57 -14.72 4.10
N GLU A 147 -4.95 -15.84 3.48
CA GLU A 147 -4.06 -16.99 3.23
C GLU A 147 -3.20 -16.76 1.97
N TYR A 148 -2.10 -15.98 2.10
CA TYR A 148 -1.05 -15.83 1.09
C TYR A 148 0.22 -15.19 1.68
N VAL A 149 1.28 -15.02 0.88
CA VAL A 149 2.63 -14.67 1.34
C VAL A 149 2.71 -13.41 2.21
N TYR A 150 2.03 -12.32 1.81
CA TYR A 150 2.12 -11.03 2.54
C TYR A 150 1.62 -11.14 4.00
N PRO A 151 0.41 -11.69 4.30
CA PRO A 151 -0.03 -11.88 5.68
C PRO A 151 0.88 -12.79 6.50
N TYR A 152 1.37 -13.89 5.91
CA TYR A 152 2.28 -14.79 6.63
C TYR A 152 3.53 -14.08 7.10
N GLU A 153 4.23 -13.36 6.20
CA GLU A 153 5.46 -12.68 6.53
C GLU A 153 5.25 -11.46 7.43
N THR A 154 4.15 -10.73 7.24
CA THR A 154 3.83 -9.57 8.08
C THR A 154 3.44 -10.00 9.50
N ASN A 155 2.68 -11.08 9.64
CA ASN A 155 2.34 -11.65 10.97
C ASN A 155 3.56 -12.25 11.64
N ARG A 156 4.47 -12.88 10.89
CA ARG A 156 5.76 -13.35 11.41
C ARG A 156 6.57 -12.18 12.00
N LEU A 157 6.74 -11.10 11.21
CA LEU A 157 7.41 -9.90 11.70
C LEU A 157 6.74 -9.34 12.97
N MET A 158 5.42 -9.22 12.98
CA MET A 158 4.69 -8.75 14.16
C MET A 158 4.88 -9.68 15.37
N SER A 159 5.01 -11.00 15.13
CA SER A 159 5.31 -11.97 16.20
C SER A 159 6.71 -11.75 16.76
N ASP A 160 7.71 -11.52 15.91
CA ASP A 160 9.08 -11.23 16.36
C ASP A 160 9.12 -9.96 17.20
N LEU A 161 8.47 -8.89 16.74
CA LEU A 161 8.32 -7.62 17.48
C LEU A 161 7.66 -7.82 18.86
N LEU A 162 6.61 -8.63 18.88
CA LEU A 162 5.85 -8.92 20.09
C LEU A 162 6.72 -9.65 21.12
N TYR A 163 7.48 -10.66 20.69
CA TYR A 163 8.36 -11.44 21.58
C TYR A 163 9.50 -10.59 22.12
N GLU A 164 10.10 -9.72 21.32
CA GLU A 164 11.14 -8.79 21.79
C GLU A 164 10.66 -7.84 22.89
N ARG A 165 9.36 -7.50 22.89
CA ARG A 165 8.72 -6.68 23.92
C ARG A 165 8.15 -7.51 25.08
N GLY A 166 8.41 -8.82 25.15
CA GLY A 166 7.88 -9.71 26.18
C GLY A 166 6.38 -9.92 26.12
N GLY A 167 5.76 -9.69 24.96
CA GLY A 167 4.34 -9.87 24.72
C GLY A 167 3.93 -11.32 24.44
N SER A 168 2.66 -11.53 24.16
CA SER A 168 2.09 -12.86 23.97
C SER A 168 1.23 -12.93 22.69
N LYS A 169 1.60 -13.80 21.77
CA LYS A 169 0.76 -14.20 20.65
C LYS A 169 -0.28 -15.20 21.13
N LEU A 170 -1.56 -14.79 21.18
CA LEU A 170 -2.65 -15.60 21.71
C LEU A 170 -3.20 -16.58 20.67
N GLY A 171 -3.03 -16.27 19.41
CA GLY A 171 -3.42 -17.08 18.28
C GLY A 171 -3.10 -16.40 16.97
N GLU A 172 -3.01 -17.19 15.91
CA GLU A 172 -2.72 -16.73 14.56
C GLU A 172 -3.57 -17.56 13.60
N TYR A 173 -4.41 -16.88 12.82
CA TYR A 173 -5.40 -17.52 11.96
C TYR A 173 -5.39 -16.92 10.58
N TYR A 174 -5.50 -17.78 9.57
CA TYR A 174 -5.55 -17.39 8.17
C TYR A 174 -6.84 -17.90 7.54
N LEU A 175 -7.48 -17.06 6.77
CA LEU A 175 -8.68 -17.39 6.01
C LEU A 175 -8.42 -17.25 4.51
N PRO A 176 -9.07 -18.07 3.67
CA PRO A 176 -8.88 -17.99 2.24
C PRO A 176 -9.08 -16.57 1.70
N LEU A 177 -8.16 -16.11 0.84
CA LEU A 177 -8.26 -14.80 0.20
C LEU A 177 -9.55 -14.67 -0.64
N LYS A 178 -9.97 -15.78 -1.26
CA LYS A 178 -11.26 -15.90 -1.97
C LYS A 178 -12.20 -16.80 -1.17
N ASN A 179 -13.46 -16.42 -1.10
CA ASN A 179 -14.55 -17.23 -0.52
C ASN A 179 -14.46 -17.51 1.00
N ALA A 180 -13.70 -16.72 1.78
CA ALA A 180 -13.84 -16.76 3.22
C ALA A 180 -15.27 -16.29 3.60
N ARG A 181 -15.94 -17.08 4.44
CA ARG A 181 -17.36 -16.85 4.77
C ARG A 181 -17.50 -16.01 6.04
N PRO A 182 -18.58 -15.24 6.21
CA PRO A 182 -18.84 -14.48 7.42
C PRO A 182 -18.75 -15.34 8.69
N GLU A 183 -19.24 -16.61 8.65
CA GLU A 183 -19.22 -17.53 9.78
C GLU A 183 -17.79 -17.90 10.22
N ASP A 184 -16.82 -17.87 9.32
CA ASP A 184 -15.42 -18.14 9.65
C ASP A 184 -14.87 -17.04 10.54
N PHE A 185 -15.18 -15.79 10.25
CA PHE A 185 -14.82 -14.63 11.08
C PHE A 185 -15.59 -14.60 12.40
N ALA A 186 -16.89 -14.94 12.39
CA ALA A 186 -17.69 -15.02 13.61
C ALA A 186 -17.09 -16.03 14.62
N ARG A 187 -16.61 -17.20 14.15
CA ARG A 187 -15.90 -18.17 15.01
C ARG A 187 -14.61 -17.60 15.60
N LEU A 188 -13.89 -16.76 14.87
CA LEU A 188 -12.70 -16.10 15.40
C LEU A 188 -13.04 -15.04 16.46
N MET A 189 -14.20 -14.38 16.36
CA MET A 189 -14.65 -13.45 17.42
C MET A 189 -15.05 -14.18 18.70
N VAL A 190 -15.58 -15.39 18.62
CA VAL A 190 -15.79 -16.25 19.82
C VAL A 190 -14.43 -16.52 20.50
N LYS A 191 -13.41 -16.90 19.72
CA LYS A 191 -12.05 -17.10 20.26
C LYS A 191 -11.45 -15.82 20.85
N ALA A 192 -11.67 -14.66 20.19
CA ALA A 192 -11.23 -13.37 20.73
C ALA A 192 -11.85 -13.08 22.11
N ARG A 193 -13.12 -13.40 22.29
CA ARG A 193 -13.80 -13.25 23.60
C ARG A 193 -13.19 -14.13 24.70
N GLU A 194 -12.81 -15.36 24.36
CA GLU A 194 -12.16 -16.29 25.29
C GLU A 194 -10.73 -15.87 25.63
N LEU A 195 -9.97 -15.50 24.62
CA LEU A 195 -8.53 -15.17 24.74
C LEU A 195 -8.28 -13.78 25.31
N LYS A 196 -9.23 -12.85 25.18
CA LYS A 196 -9.16 -11.45 25.64
C LYS A 196 -7.86 -10.76 25.19
N PRO A 197 -7.63 -10.61 23.88
CA PRO A 197 -6.48 -9.87 23.38
C PRO A 197 -6.57 -8.39 23.74
N SER A 198 -5.43 -7.72 23.78
CA SER A 198 -5.34 -6.26 23.88
C SER A 198 -5.82 -5.59 22.58
N PHE A 199 -5.55 -6.23 21.47
CA PHE A 199 -6.03 -5.85 20.14
C PHE A 199 -5.97 -7.03 19.16
N ILE A 200 -6.69 -6.91 18.05
CA ILE A 200 -6.61 -7.84 16.91
C ILE A 200 -5.68 -7.21 15.87
N PHE A 201 -4.57 -7.87 15.53
CA PHE A 201 -3.74 -7.47 14.41
C PHE A 201 -4.27 -8.07 13.11
N SER A 202 -4.62 -7.23 12.15
CA SER A 202 -5.25 -7.65 10.89
C SER A 202 -4.34 -7.41 9.68
N THR A 203 -4.16 -8.49 8.92
CA THR A 203 -3.58 -8.50 7.56
C THR A 203 -4.59 -9.10 6.56
N VAL A 204 -5.88 -9.02 6.87
CA VAL A 204 -6.96 -9.37 5.96
C VAL A 204 -7.05 -8.34 4.85
N VAL A 205 -7.24 -8.78 3.60
CA VAL A 205 -7.33 -7.91 2.42
C VAL A 205 -8.54 -8.22 1.55
N GLY A 206 -8.92 -7.26 0.72
CA GLY A 206 -9.99 -7.40 -0.27
C GLY A 206 -11.38 -7.49 0.36
N ASP A 207 -12.34 -8.04 -0.40
CA ASP A 207 -13.75 -8.04 -0.05
C ASP A 207 -14.05 -8.73 1.29
N THR A 208 -13.21 -9.68 1.72
CA THR A 208 -13.37 -10.40 2.99
C THR A 208 -13.10 -9.54 4.22
N MET A 209 -12.47 -8.37 4.05
CA MET A 209 -12.23 -7.43 5.15
C MET A 209 -13.56 -6.98 5.81
N ALA A 210 -14.59 -6.71 5.02
CA ALA A 210 -15.90 -6.33 5.52
C ALA A 210 -16.48 -7.40 6.48
N HIS A 211 -16.24 -8.69 6.23
CA HIS A 211 -16.70 -9.78 7.10
C HIS A 211 -16.00 -9.78 8.46
N LEU A 212 -14.70 -9.44 8.51
CA LEU A 212 -13.98 -9.31 9.78
C LEU A 212 -14.56 -8.19 10.64
N TYR A 213 -14.75 -7.01 10.05
CA TYR A 213 -15.24 -5.84 10.78
C TYR A 213 -16.72 -6.01 11.20
N GLN A 214 -17.54 -6.63 10.35
CA GLN A 214 -18.92 -6.96 10.69
C GLN A 214 -18.98 -7.98 11.84
N ALA A 215 -18.19 -9.06 11.78
CA ALA A 215 -18.15 -10.05 12.85
C ALA A 215 -17.67 -9.45 14.18
N TYR A 216 -16.71 -8.50 14.12
CA TYR A 216 -16.26 -7.74 15.29
C TYR A 216 -17.40 -6.91 15.91
N ALA A 217 -18.14 -6.16 15.08
CA ALA A 217 -19.27 -5.35 15.51
C ALA A 217 -20.42 -6.22 16.10
N ASP A 218 -20.76 -7.31 15.41
CA ASP A 218 -21.81 -8.27 15.88
C ASP A 218 -21.43 -8.94 17.20
N ALA A 219 -20.15 -9.13 17.46
CA ALA A 219 -19.65 -9.60 18.74
C ALA A 219 -19.77 -8.54 19.87
N GLY A 220 -20.10 -7.30 19.56
CA GLY A 220 -20.27 -6.23 20.54
C GLY A 220 -18.97 -5.80 21.22
N PHE A 221 -17.83 -5.92 20.52
CA PHE A 221 -16.56 -5.41 21.02
C PHE A 221 -16.47 -3.90 20.88
N ASP A 222 -15.74 -3.25 21.80
CA ASP A 222 -15.49 -1.81 21.79
C ASP A 222 -14.09 -1.51 21.22
N PRO A 223 -13.99 -0.80 20.10
CA PRO A 223 -12.69 -0.45 19.52
C PRO A 223 -11.86 0.52 20.39
N ALA A 224 -12.48 1.18 21.38
CA ALA A 224 -11.72 1.97 22.36
C ALA A 224 -10.94 1.07 23.34
N VAL A 225 -11.36 -0.17 23.53
CA VAL A 225 -10.76 -1.14 24.47
C VAL A 225 -9.92 -2.19 23.74
N MET A 226 -10.42 -2.74 22.65
CA MET A 226 -9.80 -3.83 21.89
C MET A 226 -9.92 -3.58 20.38
N PRO A 227 -9.23 -2.60 19.82
CA PRO A 227 -9.35 -2.27 18.40
C PRO A 227 -8.83 -3.38 17.48
N ILE A 228 -9.30 -3.36 16.24
CA ILE A 228 -8.56 -3.96 15.13
C ILE A 228 -7.45 -2.98 14.76
N ALA A 229 -6.19 -3.44 14.77
CA ALA A 229 -5.02 -2.72 14.30
C ALA A 229 -4.62 -3.30 12.93
N SER A 230 -4.72 -2.51 11.88
CA SER A 230 -4.56 -2.99 10.51
C SER A 230 -3.42 -2.29 9.78
N VAL A 231 -2.72 -3.05 8.94
CA VAL A 231 -1.79 -2.49 7.95
C VAL A 231 -2.39 -2.52 6.54
N THR A 232 -3.64 -2.94 6.42
CA THR A 232 -4.34 -3.16 5.14
C THR A 232 -5.58 -2.28 4.95
N THR A 233 -6.21 -1.80 6.02
CA THR A 233 -7.43 -0.99 5.95
C THR A 233 -7.13 0.46 5.58
N SER A 234 -7.83 0.97 4.59
CA SER A 234 -7.72 2.32 4.02
C SER A 234 -9.07 3.03 3.96
N GLU A 235 -9.09 4.28 3.51
CA GLU A 235 -10.31 5.05 3.26
C GLU A 235 -11.22 4.35 2.23
N THR A 236 -10.64 3.77 1.18
CA THR A 236 -11.38 3.01 0.17
C THR A 236 -12.08 1.79 0.79
N ASP A 237 -11.40 1.06 1.68
CA ASP A 237 -11.96 -0.10 2.35
C ASP A 237 -13.09 0.30 3.32
N ILE A 238 -12.90 1.39 4.08
CA ILE A 238 -13.92 1.93 5.00
C ILE A 238 -15.16 2.36 4.23
N GLN A 239 -14.99 3.01 3.09
CA GLN A 239 -16.10 3.41 2.22
C GLN A 239 -16.88 2.20 1.70
N GLN A 240 -16.17 1.13 1.32
CA GLN A 240 -16.78 -0.10 0.79
C GLN A 240 -17.53 -0.88 1.87
N MET A 241 -16.95 -1.07 3.06
CA MET A 241 -17.56 -1.87 4.13
C MET A 241 -18.60 -1.11 4.95
N GLY A 242 -18.63 0.20 4.86
CA GLY A 242 -19.47 1.09 5.67
C GLY A 242 -18.71 1.75 6.83
N VAL A 243 -18.84 3.07 6.91
CA VAL A 243 -18.07 3.92 7.85
C VAL A 243 -18.22 3.46 9.30
N HIS A 244 -19.44 3.05 9.70
CA HIS A 244 -19.75 2.63 11.08
C HIS A 244 -18.94 1.40 11.50
N LEU A 245 -18.56 0.50 10.58
CA LEU A 245 -17.74 -0.67 10.86
C LEU A 245 -16.28 -0.31 11.08
N GLY A 246 -15.78 0.68 10.33
CA GLY A 246 -14.38 1.12 10.43
C GLY A 246 -14.09 2.01 11.62
N THR A 247 -15.10 2.75 12.12
CA THR A 247 -14.93 3.79 13.14
C THR A 247 -14.29 3.27 14.43
N GLY A 248 -13.26 3.99 14.91
CA GLY A 248 -12.55 3.69 16.16
C GLY A 248 -11.36 2.73 16.00
N HIS A 249 -11.28 2.01 14.89
CA HIS A 249 -10.16 1.10 14.59
C HIS A 249 -8.92 1.86 14.13
N ILE A 250 -7.75 1.20 14.21
CA ILE A 250 -6.45 1.82 13.98
C ILE A 250 -5.79 1.24 12.74
N SER A 251 -5.24 2.12 11.89
CA SER A 251 -4.48 1.71 10.72
C SER A 251 -3.12 2.42 10.67
N ALA A 252 -2.13 1.75 10.09
CA ALA A 252 -0.86 2.37 9.73
C ALA A 252 -0.72 2.47 8.21
N ALA A 253 -0.29 3.65 7.75
CA ALA A 253 -0.11 3.93 6.33
C ALA A 253 0.97 4.99 6.12
N THR A 254 1.44 5.13 4.88
CA THR A 254 2.33 6.23 4.48
C THR A 254 1.54 7.51 4.17
N TYR A 255 0.29 7.35 3.81
CA TYR A 255 -0.61 8.42 3.43
C TYR A 255 -2.02 8.16 3.98
N PHE A 256 -2.65 9.20 4.48
CA PHE A 256 -4.09 9.31 4.73
C PHE A 256 -4.63 10.53 3.99
N GLN A 257 -5.85 10.45 3.47
CA GLN A 257 -6.50 11.58 2.79
C GLN A 257 -6.60 12.83 3.69
N SER A 258 -6.67 12.63 5.00
CA SER A 258 -6.78 13.69 6.01
C SER A 258 -5.50 14.50 6.25
N ILE A 259 -4.38 14.18 5.57
CA ILE A 259 -3.14 14.98 5.67
C ILE A 259 -3.42 16.43 5.26
N ASP A 260 -3.18 17.35 6.21
CA ASP A 260 -3.46 18.77 6.02
C ASP A 260 -2.26 19.54 5.45
N THR A 261 -1.98 19.31 4.14
CA THR A 261 -1.02 20.12 3.38
C THR A 261 -1.70 20.81 2.20
N PRO A 262 -1.20 22.00 1.77
CA PRO A 262 -1.75 22.67 0.58
C PRO A 262 -1.75 21.79 -0.66
N LEU A 263 -0.67 21.03 -0.88
CA LEU A 263 -0.54 20.14 -2.01
C LEU A 263 -1.57 19.00 -1.97
N ASN A 264 -1.75 18.37 -0.80
CA ASN A 264 -2.73 17.29 -0.67
C ASN A 264 -4.16 17.81 -0.90
N ARG A 265 -4.53 18.95 -0.30
CA ARG A 265 -5.86 19.57 -0.52
C ARG A 265 -6.11 19.87 -1.99
N GLN A 266 -5.11 20.43 -2.70
CA GLN A 266 -5.20 20.71 -4.12
C GLN A 266 -5.37 19.44 -4.94
N CYS A 267 -4.56 18.40 -4.68
CA CYS A 267 -4.67 17.10 -5.35
C CYS A 267 -6.05 16.46 -5.16
N ILE A 268 -6.57 16.45 -3.94
CA ILE A 268 -7.90 15.89 -3.65
C ILE A 268 -9.00 16.65 -4.38
N ALA A 269 -8.94 18.00 -4.40
CA ALA A 269 -9.93 18.80 -5.09
C ALA A 269 -9.97 18.50 -6.60
N GLN A 270 -8.81 18.50 -7.25
CA GLN A 270 -8.69 18.19 -8.68
C GLN A 270 -9.06 16.73 -9.01
N TYR A 271 -8.68 15.79 -8.13
CA TYR A 271 -9.06 14.39 -8.28
C TYR A 271 -10.58 14.21 -8.23
N ARG A 272 -11.26 14.87 -7.28
CA ARG A 272 -12.72 14.84 -7.16
C ARG A 272 -13.44 15.54 -8.31
N GLU A 273 -12.85 16.57 -8.88
CA GLU A 273 -13.36 17.21 -10.10
C GLU A 273 -13.36 16.23 -11.27
N MET A 274 -12.30 15.44 -11.42
CA MET A 274 -12.14 14.49 -12.54
C MET A 274 -12.97 13.22 -12.36
N PHE A 275 -13.03 12.64 -11.15
CA PHE A 275 -13.59 11.31 -10.91
C PHE A 275 -14.89 11.31 -10.10
N GLY A 276 -15.31 12.45 -9.58
CA GLY A 276 -16.54 12.62 -8.80
C GLY A 276 -16.30 12.96 -7.31
N GLN A 277 -17.20 13.74 -6.75
CA GLN A 277 -17.08 14.33 -5.42
C GLN A 277 -17.02 13.31 -4.27
N HIS A 278 -17.56 12.11 -4.47
CA HIS A 278 -17.57 11.04 -3.47
C HIS A 278 -16.31 10.17 -3.46
N GLN A 279 -15.39 10.42 -4.39
CA GLN A 279 -14.16 9.65 -4.46
C GLN A 279 -13.23 9.99 -3.28
N VAL A 280 -12.65 8.94 -2.72
CA VAL A 280 -11.60 9.06 -1.70
C VAL A 280 -10.25 8.70 -2.28
N THR A 281 -9.21 9.25 -1.68
CA THR A 281 -7.82 8.88 -1.93
C THR A 281 -7.31 8.01 -0.80
N ASP A 282 -6.39 7.13 -1.08
CA ASP A 282 -5.76 6.25 -0.11
C ASP A 282 -4.25 6.08 -0.41
N ARG A 283 -3.56 5.34 0.44
CA ARG A 283 -2.12 5.10 0.30
C ARG A 283 -1.71 4.45 -1.03
N CYS A 284 -2.53 3.58 -1.62
CA CYS A 284 -2.23 2.93 -2.90
C CYS A 284 -2.50 3.88 -4.07
N TRP A 285 -3.55 4.69 -3.98
CA TRP A 285 -3.81 5.78 -4.89
C TRP A 285 -2.64 6.77 -4.93
N GLU A 286 -2.17 7.18 -3.76
CA GLU A 286 -1.10 8.17 -3.63
C GLU A 286 0.24 7.64 -4.14
N ALA A 287 0.59 6.39 -3.82
CA ALA A 287 1.79 5.74 -4.34
C ALA A 287 1.74 5.59 -5.87
N ALA A 288 0.57 5.24 -6.42
CA ALA A 288 0.36 5.17 -7.86
C ALA A 288 0.42 6.56 -8.53
N TYR A 289 -0.04 7.59 -7.86
CA TYR A 289 0.05 8.97 -8.32
C TYR A 289 1.51 9.43 -8.43
N PHE A 290 2.27 9.37 -7.35
CA PHE A 290 3.63 9.91 -7.38
C PHE A 290 4.61 9.06 -8.20
N GLN A 291 4.40 7.73 -8.34
CA GLN A 291 5.27 6.90 -9.18
C GLN A 291 5.23 7.31 -10.66
N VAL A 292 4.07 7.76 -11.16
CA VAL A 292 3.93 8.26 -12.54
C VAL A 292 4.75 9.54 -12.72
N HIS A 293 4.68 10.46 -11.76
CA HIS A 293 5.49 11.69 -11.78
C HIS A 293 6.98 11.38 -11.67
N LEU A 294 7.38 10.40 -10.86
CA LEU A 294 8.78 9.96 -10.79
C LEU A 294 9.25 9.37 -12.12
N LEU A 295 8.47 8.49 -12.75
CA LEU A 295 8.79 7.93 -14.06
C LEU A 295 8.90 9.03 -15.12
N ALA A 296 7.93 9.94 -15.19
CA ALA A 296 7.94 11.06 -16.13
C ALA A 296 9.16 11.94 -15.95
N LYS A 297 9.51 12.27 -14.70
CA LYS A 297 10.70 13.07 -14.37
C LYS A 297 12.00 12.34 -14.71
N ALA A 298 12.05 11.02 -14.52
CA ALA A 298 13.20 10.21 -14.88
C ALA A 298 13.41 10.17 -16.41
N ILE A 299 12.34 9.90 -17.17
CA ILE A 299 12.38 9.92 -18.64
C ILE A 299 12.79 11.31 -19.16
N ALA A 300 12.20 12.38 -18.61
CA ALA A 300 12.52 13.74 -19.00
C ALA A 300 14.01 14.09 -18.79
N ARG A 301 14.59 13.67 -17.65
CA ARG A 301 16.00 13.90 -17.31
C ARG A 301 16.96 13.04 -18.12
N ALA A 302 16.57 11.76 -18.36
CA ALA A 302 17.36 10.84 -19.17
C ALA A 302 17.38 11.26 -20.65
N GLY A 303 16.36 11.96 -21.13
CA GLY A 303 16.16 12.24 -22.56
C GLY A 303 15.94 10.96 -23.39
N SER A 304 15.59 9.87 -22.74
CA SER A 304 15.52 8.53 -23.30
C SER A 304 14.36 7.74 -22.68
N THR A 305 13.82 6.76 -23.40
CA THR A 305 12.87 5.76 -22.90
C THR A 305 13.51 4.37 -22.79
N GLU A 306 14.84 4.28 -22.88
CA GLU A 306 15.56 3.03 -22.59
C GLU A 306 15.56 2.77 -21.08
N VAL A 307 15.27 1.51 -20.70
CA VAL A 307 15.10 1.12 -19.29
C VAL A 307 16.35 1.44 -18.46
N GLU A 308 17.55 1.19 -19.02
CA GLU A 308 18.82 1.44 -18.33
C GLU A 308 19.02 2.91 -17.98
N ASP A 309 18.75 3.80 -18.95
CA ASP A 309 18.91 5.25 -18.77
C ASP A 309 17.92 5.79 -17.74
N VAL A 310 16.68 5.29 -17.80
CA VAL A 310 15.63 5.67 -16.86
C VAL A 310 15.95 5.18 -15.44
N LEU A 311 16.37 3.91 -15.29
CA LEU A 311 16.77 3.35 -14.00
C LEU A 311 17.92 4.11 -13.35
N GLN A 312 18.95 4.46 -14.14
CA GLN A 312 20.05 5.26 -13.62
C GLN A 312 19.57 6.62 -13.09
N THR A 313 18.64 7.24 -13.80
CA THR A 313 18.08 8.55 -13.44
C THR A 313 17.12 8.47 -12.24
N MET A 314 16.48 7.33 -12.04
CA MET A 314 15.56 7.13 -10.89
C MET A 314 16.28 7.03 -9.54
N ARG A 315 17.54 6.64 -9.51
CA ARG A 315 18.32 6.54 -8.26
C ARG A 315 18.47 7.91 -7.60
N GLY A 316 18.02 8.01 -6.35
CA GLY A 316 18.02 9.25 -5.60
C GLY A 316 17.01 10.31 -6.08
N LEU A 317 16.15 9.98 -7.04
CA LEU A 317 15.16 10.91 -7.57
C LEU A 317 14.13 11.26 -6.51
N GLU A 318 13.85 12.56 -6.38
CA GLU A 318 12.88 13.10 -5.41
C GLU A 318 11.64 13.67 -6.11
N TYR A 319 10.52 13.62 -5.41
CA TYR A 319 9.26 14.25 -5.80
C TYR A 319 8.51 14.77 -4.56
N ASP A 320 7.92 15.95 -4.66
CA ASP A 320 7.03 16.48 -3.63
C ASP A 320 5.62 15.90 -3.86
N ALA A 321 5.29 14.86 -3.08
CA ALA A 321 4.05 14.10 -3.18
C ALA A 321 3.01 14.61 -2.15
N PRO A 322 1.73 14.25 -2.25
CA PRO A 322 0.70 14.61 -1.28
C PRO A 322 1.05 14.25 0.18
N GLN A 323 1.77 13.13 0.39
CA GLN A 323 2.25 12.71 1.72
C GLN A 323 3.44 13.52 2.23
N GLY A 324 4.09 14.31 1.39
CA GLY A 324 5.36 14.97 1.62
C GLY A 324 6.41 14.55 0.60
N ARG A 325 7.67 15.00 0.78
CA ARG A 325 8.76 14.67 -0.14
C ARG A 325 9.12 13.19 -0.06
N VAL A 326 9.05 12.50 -1.19
CA VAL A 326 9.47 11.11 -1.38
C VAL A 326 10.78 11.05 -2.17
N ARG A 327 11.56 9.96 -1.99
CA ARG A 327 12.83 9.76 -2.70
C ARG A 327 13.06 8.28 -2.97
N ILE A 328 13.48 7.92 -4.17
CA ILE A 328 13.94 6.56 -4.47
C ILE A 328 15.31 6.34 -3.82
N ASP A 329 15.47 5.26 -3.08
CA ASP A 329 16.76 4.86 -2.50
C ASP A 329 17.74 4.46 -3.62
N GLU A 330 18.98 4.91 -3.51
CA GLU A 330 20.00 4.73 -4.54
C GLU A 330 20.47 3.27 -4.68
N HIS A 331 20.25 2.45 -3.64
CA HIS A 331 20.85 1.12 -3.53
C HIS A 331 19.83 -0.02 -3.67
N ASN A 332 18.59 0.19 -3.22
CA ASN A 332 17.62 -0.90 -3.12
C ASN A 332 16.32 -0.69 -3.91
N HIS A 333 16.20 0.39 -4.70
CA HIS A 333 15.04 0.73 -5.54
C HIS A 333 13.71 0.92 -4.77
N HIS A 334 13.77 1.06 -3.46
CA HIS A 334 12.60 1.37 -2.62
C HIS A 334 12.50 2.87 -2.38
N THR A 335 11.38 3.30 -1.83
CA THR A 335 11.08 4.71 -1.66
C THR A 335 11.14 5.10 -0.18
N TYR A 336 11.80 6.24 0.12
CA TYR A 336 11.68 6.93 1.40
C TYR A 336 10.26 7.46 1.54
N LEU A 337 9.55 7.03 2.56
CA LEU A 337 8.14 7.35 2.80
C LEU A 337 7.92 7.77 4.25
N TYR A 338 6.89 8.56 4.49
CA TYR A 338 6.46 8.88 5.84
C TYR A 338 5.74 7.67 6.46
N SER A 339 5.81 7.57 7.79
CA SER A 339 5.03 6.61 8.57
C SER A 339 3.96 7.34 9.35
N ARG A 340 2.73 6.88 9.27
CA ARG A 340 1.59 7.45 9.99
C ARG A 340 0.75 6.36 10.61
N ILE A 341 0.15 6.70 11.76
CA ILE A 341 -0.85 5.88 12.42
C ILE A 341 -2.10 6.74 12.56
N GLY A 342 -3.23 6.23 12.14
CA GLY A 342 -4.51 6.91 12.18
C GLY A 342 -5.59 6.07 12.81
N ARG A 343 -6.56 6.74 13.45
CA ARG A 343 -7.80 6.15 13.93
C ARG A 343 -8.92 6.53 12.98
N ALA A 344 -9.65 5.54 12.48
CA ALA A 344 -10.80 5.80 11.64
C ALA A 344 -11.90 6.52 12.42
N ASN A 345 -12.44 7.58 11.83
CA ASN A 345 -13.48 8.43 12.42
C ASN A 345 -14.86 8.27 11.76
N GLY A 346 -15.85 8.97 12.28
CA GLY A 346 -17.24 8.90 11.81
C GLY A 346 -17.48 9.47 10.40
N ASP A 347 -16.50 10.11 9.80
CA ASP A 347 -16.54 10.63 8.42
C ASP A 347 -15.90 9.68 7.40
N GLY A 348 -15.45 8.50 7.86
CA GLY A 348 -14.73 7.52 7.03
C GLY A 348 -13.31 7.95 6.69
N GLN A 349 -12.75 8.87 7.46
CA GLN A 349 -11.38 9.36 7.36
C GLN A 349 -10.55 8.87 8.54
N PHE A 350 -9.26 9.19 8.57
CA PHE A 350 -8.39 8.86 9.68
C PHE A 350 -7.93 10.12 10.41
N ASP A 351 -8.15 10.17 11.73
CA ASP A 351 -7.50 11.12 12.62
C ASP A 351 -6.06 10.66 12.85
N ILE A 352 -5.09 11.47 12.47
CA ILE A 352 -3.67 11.12 12.56
C ILE A 352 -3.23 11.17 14.03
N LEU A 353 -2.88 10.02 14.59
CA LEU A 353 -2.42 9.85 15.96
C LEU A 353 -0.90 9.98 16.08
N TYR A 354 -0.20 9.61 15.02
CA TYR A 354 1.26 9.68 14.93
C TYR A 354 1.67 9.94 13.47
N GLU A 355 2.73 10.71 13.33
CA GLU A 355 3.40 10.96 12.05
C GLU A 355 4.92 11.06 12.26
N SER A 356 5.71 10.41 11.41
CA SER A 356 7.16 10.55 11.41
C SER A 356 7.57 11.97 10.98
N GLN A 357 8.58 12.56 11.66
CA GLN A 357 9.04 13.92 11.36
C GLN A 357 9.63 14.10 9.97
N LYS A 358 10.07 12.99 9.37
CA LYS A 358 10.68 12.94 8.03
C LYS A 358 10.35 11.61 7.36
N ALA A 359 10.54 11.58 6.04
CA ALA A 359 10.48 10.33 5.30
C ALA A 359 11.56 9.35 5.83
N LEU A 360 11.15 8.15 6.14
CA LEU A 360 12.00 7.09 6.67
C LEU A 360 12.71 6.38 5.52
N LYS A 361 13.97 6.01 5.74
CA LYS A 361 14.70 5.16 4.81
C LYS A 361 14.00 3.80 4.71
N PRO A 362 13.75 3.30 3.48
CA PRO A 362 13.17 1.97 3.33
C PRO A 362 14.14 0.89 3.84
N ASP A 363 13.61 -0.01 4.64
CA ASP A 363 14.32 -1.21 5.09
C ASP A 363 13.53 -2.46 4.69
N PRO A 364 13.71 -2.94 3.45
CA PRO A 364 13.00 -4.13 2.96
C PRO A 364 13.46 -5.42 3.63
N TYR A 365 14.62 -5.41 4.31
CA TYR A 365 15.20 -6.58 4.95
C TYR A 365 15.22 -6.49 6.48
N ALA A 366 14.31 -5.72 7.08
CA ALA A 366 14.21 -5.47 8.51
C ALA A 366 14.38 -6.77 9.32
N VAL A 367 15.63 -7.19 9.53
CA VAL A 367 16.01 -8.44 10.22
C VAL A 367 16.02 -8.24 11.73
N ALA A 368 16.30 -7.01 12.16
CA ALA A 368 16.24 -6.57 13.56
C ALA A 368 15.77 -5.11 13.55
N PRO A 369 14.46 -4.86 13.68
CA PRO A 369 13.95 -3.49 13.75
C PRO A 369 14.56 -2.80 14.98
N ASP A 370 15.27 -1.70 14.76
CA ASP A 370 15.81 -0.88 15.87
C ASP A 370 14.66 -0.12 16.55
N PHE A 371 14.06 -0.77 17.54
CA PHE A 371 13.02 -0.16 18.37
C PHE A 371 13.52 0.98 19.24
N ASN A 372 14.83 1.01 19.58
CA ASN A 372 15.41 2.09 20.37
C ASN A 372 15.47 3.39 19.56
N GLY A 373 15.68 3.30 18.25
CA GLY A 373 15.56 4.44 17.33
C GLY A 373 14.14 5.00 17.27
N TRP A 374 13.11 4.15 17.41
CA TRP A 374 11.70 4.55 17.39
C TRP A 374 11.30 5.31 18.67
N SER A 375 11.72 4.86 19.86
CA SER A 375 11.45 5.56 21.12
C SER A 375 12.10 6.94 21.17
N SER A 376 13.23 7.15 20.50
CA SER A 376 13.87 8.46 20.38
C SER A 376 13.14 9.43 19.43
N LEU A 377 12.37 8.90 18.47
CA LEU A 377 11.58 9.70 17.52
C LEU A 377 10.26 10.20 18.14
N THR A 378 9.72 9.51 19.13
CA THR A 378 8.45 9.90 19.79
C THR A 378 8.61 10.94 20.89
N GLY A 379 9.84 11.33 21.23
CA GLY A 379 10.13 12.37 22.26
C GLY A 379 9.69 12.02 23.67
N ARG A 380 9.23 10.80 23.94
CA ARG A 380 8.91 10.31 25.28
C ARG A 380 10.01 9.36 25.74
N ARG A 381 10.83 9.85 26.65
CA ARG A 381 11.60 8.97 27.54
C ARG A 381 10.64 8.40 28.60
N PRO A 382 10.88 7.17 29.06
CA PRO A 382 10.10 6.57 30.13
C PRO A 382 10.09 7.41 31.40
#